data_0361d6e4991e80c68375330b7884c04e
#
_entry.id   0361d6e4991e80c68375330b7884c04e
#
_cell.length_a   1.000
_cell.length_b   1.000
_cell.length_c   1.000
_cell.angle_alpha   90.00
_cell.angle_beta   90.00
_cell.angle_gamma   90.00
#
_symmetry.space_group_name_H-M   'P 1'
#
loop_
_entity.id
_entity.type
_entity.pdbx_description
1 polymer ?
#
loop_
_entity_poly.entity_id
_entity_poly.type
_entity_poly.pdbx_seq_one_letter_code
_entity_poly.pdbx_strand_id
1 'polypeptide(L)'
;MRNTRWELNPYSFYDTEGLARHFERMAAEGWAPDRVGLFIRYRRIRPQKLRFAVTYYPDDGGGEDGEEVFLDYCVQASWQQAAGAGELTFWGGGMGEGGGLGGRTRHVLCTADENAVDVETDPVLQVDAMHRALKYYHSMMIFWFGYMLLRIWDILTGLKTDPLNTLIYGMGDFLSCISPVVTLICGTDLICYNSWYRKAARTAREEHRFLPAKSRLWLQILERAALLLTLFGILVRALLGTGGSSMGRLYLAAILCGITPFAAMFLTYSAVKTGAGRAKRCIVTACVTAAVALASVGVLLTMEQNGLFDSDEVPPELYDEEFRATVYHDALPLYLSDLGVEDEDALWSCLSWGSSSPFAARYGGEQRDVLASLDDPEHPETARGNPAWIHYDIGDVYLASWFDRCLASELDYEQIALVDGEHRRLPYAYREVDAAPWGAEQAWQLYDEEEEQWLDHWLITGGTRIVEFVSGNVEMNDAQKATVGEKLLGN
;
A
#
# COMPACT_ATOMS: atom_id res chain seq x y z
N MET A 1 -8.77 34.41 23.98
CA MET A 1 -7.55 33.56 24.12
C MET A 1 -7.96 32.12 23.82
N ARG A 2 -7.16 31.36 23.09
CA ARG A 2 -7.46 29.93 22.83
C ARG A 2 -7.39 29.16 24.15
N ASN A 3 -8.44 28.49 24.56
CA ASN A 3 -8.49 27.68 25.79
C ASN A 3 -7.96 26.25 25.60
N THR A 4 -7.64 25.88 24.36
CA THR A 4 -7.12 24.57 24.00
C THR A 4 -5.90 24.69 23.08
N ARG A 5 -4.92 23.79 23.26
CA ARG A 5 -3.73 23.63 22.42
C ARG A 5 -3.61 22.17 22.01
N TRP A 6 -3.18 21.94 20.78
CA TRP A 6 -2.92 20.60 20.26
C TRP A 6 -1.43 20.48 19.92
N GLU A 7 -0.88 19.31 20.15
CA GLU A 7 0.50 18.96 19.85
C GLU A 7 0.56 17.52 19.38
N LEU A 8 1.40 17.22 18.36
CA LEU A 8 1.69 15.85 17.97
C LEU A 8 2.45 15.18 19.11
N ASN A 9 2.03 13.98 19.52
CA ASN A 9 2.71 13.23 20.57
C ASN A 9 3.97 12.53 20.02
N PRO A 10 5.18 13.04 20.32
CA PRO A 10 6.41 12.46 19.81
C PRO A 10 6.99 11.39 20.73
N TYR A 11 6.29 11.01 21.80
CA TYR A 11 6.76 10.03 22.78
C TYR A 11 6.29 8.62 22.40
N SER A 12 7.19 7.64 22.55
CA SER A 12 6.83 6.24 22.45
C SER A 12 5.96 5.80 23.63
N PHE A 13 5.25 4.68 23.45
CA PHE A 13 4.38 4.15 24.50
C PHE A 13 5.14 3.74 25.77
N TYR A 14 6.39 3.33 25.60
CA TYR A 14 7.25 2.89 26.71
C TYR A 14 8.12 4.01 27.29
N ASP A 15 8.03 5.23 26.78
CA ASP A 15 8.71 6.42 27.32
C ASP A 15 7.79 7.21 28.28
N THR A 16 7.38 6.55 29.35
CA THR A 16 6.45 7.11 30.36
C THR A 16 7.04 8.28 31.09
N GLU A 17 8.32 8.20 31.47
CA GLU A 17 9.00 9.31 32.17
C GLU A 17 9.28 10.51 31.28
N GLY A 18 9.63 10.29 30.01
CA GLY A 18 9.81 11.38 29.05
C GLY A 18 8.53 12.18 28.87
N LEU A 19 7.40 11.46 28.75
CA LEU A 19 6.08 12.05 28.63
C LEU A 19 5.66 12.77 29.91
N ALA A 20 5.88 12.19 31.09
CA ALA A 20 5.60 12.81 32.38
C ALA A 20 6.36 14.13 32.55
N ARG A 21 7.68 14.14 32.30
CA ARG A 21 8.52 15.36 32.34
C ARG A 21 8.06 16.42 31.33
N HIS A 22 7.53 16.00 30.19
CA HIS A 22 6.95 16.93 29.23
C HIS A 22 5.70 17.62 29.81
N PHE A 23 4.80 16.86 30.43
CA PHE A 23 3.60 17.42 31.08
C PHE A 23 3.94 18.36 32.24
N GLU A 24 4.98 18.07 33.02
CA GLU A 24 5.46 18.94 34.08
C GLU A 24 5.89 20.31 33.53
N ARG A 25 6.63 20.35 32.43
CA ARG A 25 7.00 21.61 31.74
C ARG A 25 5.77 22.38 31.23
N MET A 26 4.85 21.64 30.60
CA MET A 26 3.61 22.23 30.11
C MET A 26 2.73 22.81 31.21
N ALA A 27 2.65 22.18 32.38
CA ALA A 27 1.92 22.68 33.53
C ALA A 27 2.55 23.98 34.09
N ALA A 28 3.89 24.05 34.09
CA ALA A 28 4.60 25.28 34.45
C ALA A 28 4.31 26.45 33.48
N GLU A 29 4.01 26.15 32.19
CA GLU A 29 3.59 27.10 31.17
C GLU A 29 2.06 27.40 31.22
N GLY A 30 1.31 26.73 32.10
CA GLY A 30 -0.12 26.88 32.25
C GLY A 30 -0.96 26.03 31.30
N TRP A 31 -0.48 24.83 30.94
CA TRP A 31 -1.16 23.86 30.12
C TRP A 31 -1.21 22.50 30.80
N ALA A 32 -2.38 21.92 31.00
CA ALA A 32 -2.53 20.56 31.49
C ALA A 32 -3.04 19.65 30.37
N PRO A 33 -2.56 18.38 30.27
CA PRO A 33 -3.09 17.43 29.32
C PRO A 33 -4.57 17.15 29.66
N ASP A 34 -5.39 17.10 28.61
CA ASP A 34 -6.81 16.79 28.68
C ASP A 34 -7.09 15.46 27.94
N ARG A 35 -6.31 15.21 26.88
CA ARG A 35 -6.31 13.96 26.13
C ARG A 35 -4.92 13.64 25.63
N VAL A 36 -4.55 12.34 25.66
CA VAL A 36 -3.22 11.86 25.25
C VAL A 36 -3.37 10.69 24.29
N GLY A 37 -3.13 10.93 23.02
CA GLY A 37 -3.17 9.95 21.94
C GLY A 37 -2.07 10.21 20.92
N LEU A 38 -2.37 10.05 19.62
CA LEU A 38 -1.50 10.50 18.52
C LEU A 38 -1.25 12.02 18.63
N PHE A 39 -2.27 12.76 19.00
CA PHE A 39 -2.17 14.15 19.36
C PHE A 39 -2.47 14.32 20.85
N ILE A 40 -1.74 15.21 21.50
CA ILE A 40 -2.01 15.63 22.87
C ILE A 40 -2.86 16.88 22.81
N ARG A 41 -4.01 16.85 23.46
CA ARG A 41 -4.84 18.03 23.67
C ARG A 41 -4.61 18.56 25.06
N TYR A 42 -4.34 19.85 25.16
CA TYR A 42 -4.14 20.56 26.41
C TYR A 42 -5.33 21.50 26.69
N ARG A 43 -5.66 21.67 27.97
CA ARG A 43 -6.54 22.70 28.49
C ARG A 43 -5.72 23.76 29.19
N ARG A 44 -6.19 25.01 29.14
CA ARG A 44 -5.56 26.12 29.84
C ARG A 44 -5.78 25.98 31.35
N ILE A 45 -4.72 26.08 32.14
CA ILE A 45 -4.73 26.13 33.60
C ILE A 45 -3.92 27.34 34.08
N ARG A 46 -3.96 27.64 35.39
CA ARG A 46 -3.00 28.56 35.98
C ARG A 46 -1.62 27.90 35.98
N PRO A 47 -0.53 28.61 35.59
CA PRO A 47 0.81 28.11 35.69
C PRO A 47 1.08 27.62 37.12
N GLN A 48 1.49 26.32 37.24
CA GLN A 48 1.77 25.72 38.54
C GLN A 48 2.74 24.57 38.38
N LYS A 49 3.47 24.25 39.45
CA LYS A 49 4.36 23.10 39.51
C LYS A 49 3.53 21.87 39.87
N LEU A 50 3.41 20.95 38.95
CA LEU A 50 2.76 19.64 39.14
C LEU A 50 3.75 18.55 38.86
N ARG A 51 3.68 17.43 39.59
CA ARG A 51 4.30 16.17 39.25
C ARG A 51 3.32 15.36 38.41
N PHE A 52 3.82 14.63 37.42
CA PHE A 52 3.03 13.73 36.60
C PHE A 52 3.56 12.30 36.69
N ALA A 53 2.65 11.35 36.64
CA ALA A 53 2.94 9.92 36.46
C ALA A 53 2.13 9.39 35.27
N VAL A 54 2.78 8.62 34.41
CA VAL A 54 2.15 7.91 33.29
C VAL A 54 2.31 6.43 33.57
N THR A 55 1.22 5.76 33.86
CA THR A 55 1.20 4.36 34.28
C THR A 55 0.24 3.53 33.45
N TYR A 56 0.40 2.22 33.50
CA TYR A 56 -0.49 1.23 32.89
C TYR A 56 -1.10 0.37 33.98
N TYR A 57 -2.43 0.25 33.95
CA TYR A 57 -3.11 -0.62 34.90
C TYR A 57 -2.71 -2.09 34.65
N PRO A 58 -2.29 -2.83 35.70
CA PRO A 58 -1.76 -4.20 35.55
C PRO A 58 -2.85 -5.24 35.39
N ASP A 59 -4.05 -5.03 35.06
CA ASP A 59 -5.17 -5.96 34.81
C ASP A 59 -4.83 -7.45 35.16
N ASP A 60 -4.96 -7.79 36.40
CA ASP A 60 -4.72 -9.15 36.93
C ASP A 60 -6.01 -9.99 36.95
N GLY A 61 -6.97 -9.68 36.09
CA GLY A 61 -8.27 -10.34 36.00
C GLY A 61 -9.37 -9.66 36.82
N GLY A 62 -9.09 -8.54 37.47
CA GLY A 62 -10.07 -7.75 38.22
C GLY A 62 -11.06 -6.95 37.38
N GLY A 63 -10.84 -6.89 36.07
CA GLY A 63 -11.74 -6.18 35.17
C GLY A 63 -11.85 -4.69 35.47
N GLU A 64 -13.02 -4.12 35.21
CA GLU A 64 -13.35 -2.71 35.43
C GLU A 64 -13.36 -2.33 36.91
N ASP A 65 -13.84 -3.20 37.76
CA ASP A 65 -13.89 -2.99 39.21
C ASP A 65 -12.47 -2.83 39.78
N GLY A 66 -11.50 -3.57 39.26
CA GLY A 66 -10.09 -3.47 39.66
C GLY A 66 -9.43 -2.15 39.25
N GLU A 67 -9.78 -1.62 38.08
CA GLU A 67 -9.27 -0.32 37.61
C GLU A 67 -9.83 0.85 38.46
N GLU A 68 -11.11 0.82 38.82
CA GLU A 68 -11.70 1.81 39.71
C GLU A 68 -11.03 1.79 41.10
N VAL A 69 -10.81 0.59 41.65
CA VAL A 69 -10.09 0.42 42.93
C VAL A 69 -8.66 0.97 42.83
N PHE A 70 -7.96 0.72 41.72
CA PHE A 70 -6.61 1.27 41.51
C PHE A 70 -6.63 2.79 41.50
N LEU A 71 -7.59 3.41 40.80
CA LEU A 71 -7.73 4.86 40.75
C LEU A 71 -8.09 5.45 42.13
N ASP A 72 -8.92 4.78 42.91
CA ASP A 72 -9.25 5.17 44.26
C ASP A 72 -8.01 5.16 45.19
N TYR A 73 -7.15 4.14 45.04
CA TYR A 73 -5.85 4.14 45.78
C TYR A 73 -4.95 5.29 45.34
N CYS A 74 -4.92 5.62 44.04
CA CYS A 74 -4.17 6.78 43.55
C CYS A 74 -4.68 8.08 44.17
N VAL A 75 -6.01 8.25 44.25
CA VAL A 75 -6.62 9.44 44.89
C VAL A 75 -6.26 9.52 46.36
N GLN A 76 -6.30 8.38 47.10
CA GLN A 76 -5.88 8.34 48.49
C GLN A 76 -4.39 8.69 48.68
N ALA A 77 -3.55 8.38 47.71
CA ALA A 77 -2.13 8.74 47.66
C ALA A 77 -1.88 10.16 47.11
N SER A 78 -2.91 11.05 47.07
CA SER A 78 -2.84 12.42 46.56
C SER A 78 -2.63 12.59 45.07
N TRP A 79 -2.86 11.54 44.29
CA TRP A 79 -2.82 11.61 42.82
C TRP A 79 -4.22 11.79 42.22
N GLN A 80 -4.34 12.67 41.26
CA GLN A 80 -5.58 12.92 40.52
C GLN A 80 -5.40 12.60 39.05
N GLN A 81 -6.46 12.14 38.40
CA GLN A 81 -6.44 11.89 36.98
C GLN A 81 -6.35 13.22 36.20
N ALA A 82 -5.26 13.43 35.47
CA ALA A 82 -4.99 14.64 34.73
C ALA A 82 -5.62 14.62 33.33
N ALA A 83 -5.61 13.45 32.66
CA ALA A 83 -6.20 13.27 31.36
C ALA A 83 -7.12 12.05 31.36
N GLY A 84 -8.16 12.08 30.54
CA GLY A 84 -9.09 10.96 30.38
C GLY A 84 -8.35 9.70 29.95
N ALA A 85 -8.72 8.57 30.58
CA ALA A 85 -8.26 7.26 30.18
C ALA A 85 -8.74 6.92 28.76
N GLY A 86 -7.95 6.21 28.01
CA GLY A 86 -8.38 5.52 26.80
C GLY A 86 -8.59 6.39 25.59
N GLU A 87 -7.56 6.98 25.04
CA GLU A 87 -7.61 7.45 23.66
C GLU A 87 -6.82 6.55 22.75
N LEU A 88 -7.50 6.20 21.65
CA LEU A 88 -6.95 5.51 20.52
C LEU A 88 -5.63 6.17 20.10
N THR A 89 -4.59 5.41 20.16
CA THR A 89 -3.41 5.69 19.37
C THR A 89 -3.58 4.89 18.08
N PHE A 90 -3.42 5.54 16.94
CA PHE A 90 -3.63 4.95 15.62
C PHE A 90 -2.82 3.64 15.38
N TRP A 91 -1.80 3.38 16.19
CA TRP A 91 -0.89 2.24 16.07
C TRP A 91 -0.75 1.35 17.30
N GLY A 92 -1.54 1.45 18.31
CA GLY A 92 -1.32 0.52 19.40
C GLY A 92 -1.66 0.98 20.78
N GLY A 93 -2.59 1.82 20.93
CA GLY A 93 -3.21 2.04 22.22
C GLY A 93 -4.59 1.45 22.13
N GLY A 94 -4.91 0.56 23.03
CA GLY A 94 -6.17 -0.11 23.03
C GLY A 94 -7.35 0.77 22.76
N MET A 95 -8.35 0.23 22.11
CA MET A 95 -9.69 0.76 22.21
C MET A 95 -10.02 0.77 23.69
N GLY A 96 -10.00 1.97 24.28
CA GLY A 96 -10.21 2.14 25.70
C GLY A 96 -11.57 1.61 26.11
N GLU A 97 -11.64 1.21 27.32
CA GLU A 97 -12.82 0.86 28.09
C GLU A 97 -13.71 -0.24 27.47
N GLY A 98 -13.38 -1.51 27.70
CA GLY A 98 -14.33 -2.62 27.63
C GLY A 98 -14.65 -3.19 26.25
N GLY A 99 -13.93 -2.85 25.23
CA GLY A 99 -14.16 -3.41 23.88
C GLY A 99 -13.10 -4.45 23.50
N GLY A 100 -13.48 -5.66 23.40
CA GLY A 100 -12.94 -6.94 22.91
C GLY A 100 -11.61 -7.10 22.19
N LEU A 101 -10.66 -6.17 22.18
CA LEU A 101 -9.35 -6.29 21.60
C LEU A 101 -8.20 -5.99 22.59
N GLY A 102 -8.40 -6.20 23.91
CA GLY A 102 -7.33 -6.34 24.89
C GLY A 102 -6.39 -5.15 25.09
N GLY A 103 -6.84 -3.94 24.79
CA GLY A 103 -6.06 -2.73 25.03
C GLY A 103 -6.21 -2.25 26.47
N ARG A 104 -5.12 -2.24 27.20
CA ARG A 104 -5.06 -1.78 28.59
C ARG A 104 -4.91 -0.29 28.67
N THR A 105 -5.58 0.31 29.64
CA THR A 105 -5.71 1.75 29.76
C THR A 105 -4.42 2.36 30.28
N ARG A 106 -3.91 3.37 29.58
CA ARG A 106 -2.83 4.22 30.06
C ARG A 106 -3.43 5.35 30.86
N HIS A 107 -3.00 5.51 32.11
CA HIS A 107 -3.43 6.60 32.99
C HIS A 107 -2.38 7.70 33.05
N VAL A 108 -2.85 8.94 33.00
CA VAL A 108 -2.01 10.12 33.25
C VAL A 108 -2.52 10.74 34.55
N LEU A 109 -1.70 10.64 35.59
CA LEU A 109 -2.00 11.14 36.89
C LEU A 109 -1.17 12.39 37.18
N CYS A 110 -1.69 13.30 38.02
CA CYS A 110 -0.95 14.48 38.47
C CYS A 110 -1.18 14.73 39.95
N THR A 111 -0.19 15.35 40.57
CA THR A 111 -0.29 15.81 41.96
C THR A 111 0.43 17.14 42.14
N ALA A 112 -0.07 17.98 43.05
CA ALA A 112 0.61 19.18 43.49
C ALA A 112 1.48 18.93 44.76
N ASP A 113 1.35 17.74 45.37
CA ASP A 113 2.14 17.35 46.54
C ASP A 113 3.50 16.86 46.11
N GLU A 114 4.55 17.56 46.47
CA GLU A 114 5.95 17.16 46.18
C GLU A 114 6.37 15.90 46.91
N ASN A 115 5.72 15.57 48.05
CA ASN A 115 6.01 14.40 48.85
C ASN A 115 5.07 13.20 48.57
N ALA A 116 4.20 13.30 47.62
CA ALA A 116 3.32 12.20 47.25
C ALA A 116 4.14 10.96 46.91
N VAL A 117 3.73 9.80 47.44
CA VAL A 117 4.34 8.50 47.15
C VAL A 117 4.21 8.20 45.65
N ASP A 118 5.23 7.63 45.03
CA ASP A 118 5.18 7.24 43.65
C ASP A 118 4.07 6.21 43.41
N VAL A 119 3.36 6.37 42.30
CA VAL A 119 2.20 5.51 41.92
C VAL A 119 2.61 4.04 41.81
N GLU A 120 3.81 3.80 41.32
CA GLU A 120 4.35 2.48 41.09
C GLU A 120 5.53 2.25 42.00
N THR A 121 5.37 1.30 42.94
CA THR A 121 6.39 0.97 43.96
C THR A 121 7.13 -0.33 43.65
N ASP A 122 6.56 -1.22 42.82
CA ASP A 122 7.20 -2.47 42.39
C ASP A 122 7.65 -2.40 40.92
N PRO A 123 8.98 -2.32 40.67
CA PRO A 123 9.52 -2.23 39.31
C PRO A 123 9.21 -3.44 38.43
N VAL A 124 9.03 -4.63 39.04
CA VAL A 124 8.73 -5.85 38.24
C VAL A 124 7.31 -5.79 37.71
N LEU A 125 6.36 -5.41 38.58
CA LEU A 125 4.96 -5.22 38.16
C LEU A 125 4.82 -4.12 37.13
N GLN A 126 5.56 -3.01 37.30
CA GLN A 126 5.56 -1.89 36.40
C GLN A 126 6.00 -2.31 34.97
N VAL A 127 7.16 -2.97 34.85
CA VAL A 127 7.68 -3.43 33.56
C VAL A 127 6.76 -4.45 32.92
N ASP A 128 6.18 -5.36 33.71
CA ASP A 128 5.27 -6.38 33.22
C ASP A 128 3.93 -5.79 32.77
N ALA A 129 3.35 -4.84 33.51
CA ALA A 129 2.14 -4.13 33.12
C ALA A 129 2.34 -3.37 31.80
N MET A 130 3.45 -2.66 31.66
CA MET A 130 3.82 -1.98 30.41
C MET A 130 3.97 -2.96 29.25
N HIS A 131 4.66 -4.08 29.45
CA HIS A 131 4.83 -5.08 28.40
C HIS A 131 3.50 -5.70 27.96
N ARG A 132 2.64 -6.05 28.90
CA ARG A 132 1.31 -6.60 28.61
C ARG A 132 0.44 -5.56 27.88
N ALA A 133 0.45 -4.30 28.31
CA ALA A 133 -0.28 -3.23 27.66
C ALA A 133 0.17 -3.00 26.19
N LEU A 134 1.45 -3.21 25.94
CA LEU A 134 2.06 -3.00 24.63
C LEU A 134 2.08 -4.26 23.74
N LYS A 135 1.66 -5.41 24.25
CA LYS A 135 1.70 -6.68 23.51
C LYS A 135 1.00 -6.60 22.15
N TYR A 136 -0.15 -5.96 22.09
CA TYR A 136 -0.91 -5.81 20.86
C TYR A 136 -0.18 -4.89 19.85
N TYR A 137 0.30 -3.73 20.32
CA TYR A 137 1.12 -2.83 19.50
C TYR A 137 2.35 -3.53 18.96
N HIS A 138 3.05 -4.26 19.81
CA HIS A 138 4.25 -5.02 19.42
C HIS A 138 3.93 -6.08 18.35
N SER A 139 2.82 -6.80 18.51
CA SER A 139 2.37 -7.80 17.53
C SER A 139 2.02 -7.16 16.18
N MET A 140 1.34 -6.02 16.21
CA MET A 140 1.05 -5.23 15.01
C MET A 140 2.32 -4.76 14.29
N MET A 141 3.31 -4.25 15.05
CA MET A 141 4.58 -3.80 14.48
C MET A 141 5.38 -4.96 13.88
N ILE A 142 5.37 -6.14 14.50
CA ILE A 142 5.99 -7.35 13.94
C ILE A 142 5.29 -7.76 12.64
N PHE A 143 3.96 -7.74 12.61
CA PHE A 143 3.18 -8.05 11.41
C PHE A 143 3.51 -7.09 10.26
N TRP A 144 3.48 -5.77 10.51
CA TRP A 144 3.83 -4.77 9.50
C TRP A 144 5.26 -4.88 9.01
N PHE A 145 6.20 -5.11 9.94
CA PHE A 145 7.59 -5.34 9.57
C PHE A 145 7.76 -6.58 8.69
N GLY A 146 7.11 -7.69 9.06
CA GLY A 146 7.10 -8.92 8.24
C GLY A 146 6.49 -8.70 6.87
N TYR A 147 5.34 -8.01 6.78
CA TYR A 147 4.71 -7.67 5.51
C TYR A 147 5.63 -6.83 4.61
N MET A 148 6.29 -5.80 5.18
CA MET A 148 7.21 -4.97 4.40
C MET A 148 8.45 -5.75 3.93
N LEU A 149 8.94 -6.70 4.72
CA LEU A 149 10.03 -7.59 4.27
C LEU A 149 9.59 -8.47 3.10
N LEU A 150 8.37 -8.99 3.12
CA LEU A 150 7.82 -9.76 1.99
C LEU A 150 7.71 -8.89 0.73
N ARG A 151 7.28 -7.64 0.87
CA ARG A 151 7.23 -6.71 -0.27
C ARG A 151 8.62 -6.41 -0.85
N ILE A 152 9.63 -6.22 0.01
CA ILE A 152 11.02 -6.04 -0.45
C ILE A 152 11.50 -7.31 -1.17
N TRP A 153 11.21 -8.47 -0.62
CA TRP A 153 11.56 -9.74 -1.25
C TRP A 153 10.90 -9.90 -2.63
N ASP A 154 9.62 -9.57 -2.74
CA ASP A 154 8.87 -9.60 -4.00
C ASP A 154 9.51 -8.69 -5.06
N ILE A 155 9.84 -7.44 -4.71
CA ILE A 155 10.55 -6.52 -5.60
C ILE A 155 11.92 -7.08 -6.01
N LEU A 156 12.71 -7.59 -5.05
CA LEU A 156 14.06 -8.12 -5.35
C LEU A 156 14.01 -9.36 -6.24
N THR A 157 13.02 -10.22 -6.07
CA THR A 157 12.82 -11.38 -6.94
C THR A 157 12.34 -10.94 -8.32
N GLY A 158 11.37 -10.04 -8.40
CA GLY A 158 10.88 -9.48 -9.66
C GLY A 158 11.98 -8.76 -10.46
N LEU A 159 12.82 -7.95 -9.82
CA LEU A 159 13.98 -7.32 -10.46
C LEU A 159 15.00 -8.32 -11.02
N LYS A 160 14.95 -9.57 -10.60
CA LYS A 160 15.82 -10.63 -11.11
C LYS A 160 15.18 -11.43 -12.23
N THR A 161 13.88 -11.68 -12.16
CA THR A 161 13.13 -12.54 -13.10
C THR A 161 12.47 -11.76 -14.24
N ASP A 162 11.95 -10.57 -13.95
CA ASP A 162 11.27 -9.68 -14.91
C ASP A 162 11.50 -8.23 -14.50
N PRO A 163 12.69 -7.69 -14.80
CA PRO A 163 13.08 -6.35 -14.36
C PRO A 163 12.24 -5.25 -14.99
N LEU A 164 11.85 -5.35 -16.26
CA LEU A 164 11.08 -4.30 -16.94
C LEU A 164 9.69 -4.12 -16.28
N ASN A 165 8.93 -5.18 -16.17
CA ASN A 165 7.62 -5.12 -15.51
C ASN A 165 7.75 -4.76 -14.02
N THR A 166 8.81 -5.20 -13.34
CA THR A 166 9.05 -4.80 -11.94
C THR A 166 9.36 -3.32 -11.80
N LEU A 167 10.13 -2.73 -12.72
CA LEU A 167 10.38 -1.28 -12.75
C LEU A 167 9.09 -0.49 -12.99
N ILE A 168 8.19 -0.99 -13.83
CA ILE A 168 6.93 -0.33 -14.17
C ILE A 168 5.90 -0.52 -13.04
N TYR A 169 5.58 -1.75 -12.69
CA TYR A 169 4.47 -2.08 -11.79
C TYR A 169 4.92 -2.28 -10.34
N GLY A 170 6.08 -2.90 -10.11
CA GLY A 170 6.58 -3.21 -8.78
C GLY A 170 7.14 -1.98 -8.05
N MET A 171 7.97 -1.20 -8.74
CA MET A 171 8.60 0.00 -8.19
C MET A 171 7.86 1.30 -8.56
N GLY A 172 7.00 1.29 -9.56
CA GLY A 172 6.17 2.43 -9.93
C GLY A 172 5.13 2.78 -8.87
N ASP A 173 4.81 1.84 -7.98
CA ASP A 173 3.91 2.09 -6.86
C ASP A 173 4.63 2.85 -5.73
N PHE A 174 4.04 4.00 -5.34
CA PHE A 174 4.53 4.81 -4.23
C PHE A 174 4.76 4.01 -2.94
N LEU A 175 3.87 3.04 -2.63
CA LEU A 175 4.00 2.18 -1.45
C LEU A 175 5.24 1.29 -1.52
N SER A 176 5.59 0.82 -2.70
CA SER A 176 6.81 0.01 -2.93
C SER A 176 8.07 0.84 -2.73
N CYS A 177 8.09 2.09 -3.18
CA CYS A 177 9.23 2.99 -2.99
C CYS A 177 9.49 3.34 -1.51
N ILE A 178 8.43 3.49 -0.70
CA ILE A 178 8.59 3.83 0.73
C ILE A 178 8.75 2.61 1.63
N SER A 179 8.39 1.41 1.16
CA SER A 179 8.45 0.18 1.96
C SER A 179 9.81 -0.09 2.61
N PRO A 180 10.98 0.10 1.95
CA PRO A 180 12.28 -0.08 2.59
C PRO A 180 12.50 0.90 3.75
N VAL A 181 12.08 2.15 3.60
CA VAL A 181 12.23 3.19 4.62
C VAL A 181 11.34 2.87 5.83
N VAL A 182 10.08 2.52 5.59
CA VAL A 182 9.13 2.12 6.65
C VAL A 182 9.65 0.88 7.39
N THR A 183 10.19 -0.10 6.66
CA THR A 183 10.78 -1.31 7.25
C THR A 183 11.94 -0.99 8.17
N LEU A 184 12.85 -0.11 7.75
CA LEU A 184 13.98 0.32 8.57
C LEU A 184 13.52 1.05 9.84
N ILE A 185 12.54 1.94 9.73
CA ILE A 185 11.98 2.68 10.86
C ILE A 185 11.31 1.74 11.85
N CYS A 186 10.37 0.91 11.40
CA CYS A 186 9.64 -0.06 12.23
C CYS A 186 10.58 -1.09 12.85
N GLY A 187 11.53 -1.61 12.08
CA GLY A 187 12.55 -2.56 12.58
C GLY A 187 13.43 -1.94 13.64
N THR A 188 13.82 -0.68 13.47
CA THR A 188 14.61 0.05 14.47
C THR A 188 13.84 0.23 15.76
N ASP A 189 12.55 0.61 15.70
CA ASP A 189 11.72 0.75 16.92
C ASP A 189 11.53 -0.60 17.63
N LEU A 190 11.26 -1.67 16.90
CA LEU A 190 11.18 -3.03 17.44
C LEU A 190 12.47 -3.47 18.16
N ILE A 191 13.64 -3.22 17.56
CA ILE A 191 14.94 -3.53 18.16
C ILE A 191 15.15 -2.70 19.43
N CYS A 192 14.79 -1.41 19.38
CA CYS A 192 14.91 -0.50 20.51
C CYS A 192 14.03 -0.93 21.68
N TYR A 193 12.77 -1.26 21.41
CA TYR A 193 11.83 -1.75 22.41
C TYR A 193 12.30 -3.06 23.04
N ASN A 194 12.63 -4.06 22.22
CA ASN A 194 13.09 -5.36 22.74
C ASN A 194 14.38 -5.25 23.55
N SER A 195 15.31 -4.41 23.12
CA SER A 195 16.55 -4.14 23.85
C SER A 195 16.28 -3.49 25.20
N TRP A 196 15.39 -2.49 25.23
CA TRP A 196 14.98 -1.83 26.47
C TRP A 196 14.25 -2.82 27.38
N TYR A 197 13.25 -3.53 26.88
CA TYR A 197 12.45 -4.47 27.68
C TYR A 197 13.32 -5.54 28.36
N ARG A 198 14.24 -6.17 27.61
CA ARG A 198 15.16 -7.18 28.18
C ARG A 198 16.02 -6.61 29.29
N LYS A 199 16.52 -5.38 29.13
CA LYS A 199 17.33 -4.71 30.16
C LYS A 199 16.46 -4.30 31.35
N ALA A 200 15.30 -3.67 31.12
CA ALA A 200 14.39 -3.22 32.16
C ALA A 200 13.89 -4.40 33.01
N ALA A 201 13.49 -5.50 32.38
CA ALA A 201 13.05 -6.70 33.09
C ALA A 201 14.17 -7.35 33.95
N ARG A 202 15.42 -7.30 33.46
CA ARG A 202 16.57 -7.79 34.23
C ARG A 202 16.86 -6.86 35.41
N THR A 203 16.98 -5.55 35.18
CA THR A 203 17.25 -4.56 36.23
C THR A 203 16.15 -4.56 37.31
N ALA A 204 14.88 -4.70 36.91
CA ALA A 204 13.77 -4.77 37.85
C ALA A 204 13.86 -6.00 38.77
N ARG A 205 14.27 -7.17 38.26
CA ARG A 205 14.39 -8.41 39.00
C ARG A 205 15.66 -8.45 39.87
N GLU A 206 16.80 -7.98 39.34
CA GLU A 206 18.11 -8.11 39.99
C GLU A 206 18.40 -6.91 40.90
N GLU A 207 18.06 -5.70 40.49
CA GLU A 207 18.39 -4.46 41.21
C GLU A 207 17.20 -3.84 41.93
N HIS A 208 15.99 -4.40 41.78
CA HIS A 208 14.73 -3.84 42.31
C HIS A 208 14.53 -2.35 41.93
N ARG A 209 14.91 -2.00 40.71
CA ARG A 209 14.84 -0.62 40.19
C ARG A 209 14.21 -0.58 38.81
N PHE A 210 13.32 0.40 38.57
CA PHE A 210 12.81 0.65 37.25
C PHE A 210 13.89 1.30 36.37
N LEU A 211 14.04 0.80 35.14
CA LEU A 211 14.93 1.37 34.13
C LEU A 211 14.09 2.18 33.13
N PRO A 212 14.17 3.53 33.16
CA PRO A 212 13.41 4.36 32.22
C PRO A 212 13.83 4.11 30.78
N ALA A 213 12.89 4.24 29.86
CA ALA A 213 13.17 4.17 28.45
C ALA A 213 13.96 5.41 28.00
N LYS A 214 14.89 5.19 27.09
CA LYS A 214 15.62 6.31 26.48
C LYS A 214 14.73 6.98 25.45
N SER A 215 14.41 8.25 25.67
CA SER A 215 13.60 9.04 24.74
C SER A 215 14.25 9.15 23.35
N ARG A 216 13.52 8.77 22.30
CA ARG A 216 13.98 8.77 20.90
C ARG A 216 12.99 9.53 20.03
N LEU A 217 12.78 10.79 20.34
CA LEU A 217 11.78 11.66 19.72
C LEU A 217 11.88 11.66 18.18
N TRP A 218 13.11 11.68 17.65
CA TRP A 218 13.34 11.67 16.22
C TRP A 218 12.79 10.40 15.53
N LEU A 219 12.95 9.24 16.16
CA LEU A 219 12.45 7.96 15.62
C LEU A 219 10.92 7.95 15.59
N GLN A 220 10.29 8.42 16.66
CA GLN A 220 8.84 8.51 16.77
C GLN A 220 8.24 9.52 15.79
N ILE A 221 8.94 10.64 15.54
CA ILE A 221 8.52 11.62 14.53
C ILE A 221 8.60 10.97 13.13
N LEU A 222 9.70 10.26 12.82
CA LEU A 222 9.86 9.57 11.54
C LEU A 222 8.80 8.49 11.34
N GLU A 223 8.52 7.68 12.37
CA GLU A 223 7.48 6.63 12.33
C GLU A 223 6.11 7.24 12.01
N ARG A 224 5.74 8.34 12.68
CA ARG A 224 4.48 9.03 12.43
C ARG A 224 4.43 9.69 11.07
N ALA A 225 5.53 10.29 10.62
CA ALA A 225 5.64 10.88 9.29
C ALA A 225 5.53 9.79 8.21
N ALA A 226 6.20 8.65 8.39
CA ALA A 226 6.13 7.51 7.47
C ALA A 226 4.69 6.95 7.39
N LEU A 227 4.00 6.86 8.53
CA LEU A 227 2.59 6.48 8.57
C LEU A 227 1.70 7.43 7.78
N LEU A 228 1.79 8.73 8.09
CA LEU A 228 0.98 9.74 7.41
C LEU A 228 1.25 9.76 5.91
N LEU A 229 2.51 9.59 5.51
CA LEU A 229 2.91 9.51 4.13
C LEU A 229 2.35 8.25 3.43
N THR A 230 2.37 7.10 4.12
CA THR A 230 1.76 5.87 3.61
C THR A 230 0.25 6.01 3.42
N LEU A 231 -0.45 6.57 4.41
CA LEU A 231 -1.89 6.83 4.31
C LEU A 231 -2.22 7.83 3.21
N PHE A 232 -1.42 8.89 3.08
CA PHE A 232 -1.57 9.85 2.00
C PHE A 232 -1.34 9.20 0.63
N GLY A 233 -0.31 8.36 0.48
CA GLY A 233 -0.05 7.60 -0.75
C GLY A 233 -1.20 6.66 -1.12
N ILE A 234 -1.76 5.94 -0.14
CA ILE A 234 -2.95 5.10 -0.35
C ILE A 234 -4.14 5.95 -0.82
N LEU A 235 -4.37 7.10 -0.18
CA LEU A 235 -5.46 8.01 -0.56
C LEU A 235 -5.27 8.57 -1.97
N VAL A 236 -4.07 9.06 -2.29
CA VAL A 236 -3.75 9.59 -3.64
C VAL A 236 -3.94 8.49 -4.69
N ARG A 237 -3.45 7.28 -4.44
CA ARG A 237 -3.63 6.17 -5.37
C ARG A 237 -5.10 5.80 -5.55
N ALA A 238 -5.89 5.81 -4.48
CA ALA A 238 -7.33 5.57 -4.58
C ALA A 238 -8.06 6.65 -5.39
N LEU A 239 -7.65 7.91 -5.25
CA LEU A 239 -8.28 9.03 -5.97
C LEU A 239 -7.84 9.13 -7.44
N LEU A 240 -6.56 8.85 -7.74
CA LEU A 240 -6.00 8.94 -9.08
C LEU A 240 -6.11 7.64 -9.87
N GLY A 241 -6.15 6.50 -9.17
CA GLY A 241 -6.24 5.16 -9.77
C GLY A 241 -7.65 4.74 -10.20
N THR A 242 -8.62 5.66 -10.19
CA THR A 242 -10.00 5.40 -10.64
C THR A 242 -10.13 5.21 -12.16
N GLY A 243 -9.03 5.37 -12.91
CA GLY A 243 -8.97 5.05 -14.33
C GLY A 243 -8.83 3.53 -14.56
N GLY A 244 -9.94 2.78 -14.47
CA GLY A 244 -10.07 1.48 -15.11
C GLY A 244 -9.37 0.26 -14.50
N SER A 245 -8.44 0.39 -13.56
CA SER A 245 -7.75 -0.77 -13.01
C SER A 245 -8.51 -1.41 -11.84
N SER A 246 -8.68 -2.73 -11.86
CA SER A 246 -9.28 -3.53 -10.77
C SER A 246 -8.65 -3.25 -9.39
N MET A 247 -7.35 -2.92 -9.36
CA MET A 247 -6.64 -2.55 -8.15
C MET A 247 -7.05 -1.18 -7.56
N GLY A 248 -7.28 -0.16 -8.39
CA GLY A 248 -7.78 1.16 -7.93
C GLY A 248 -9.13 1.02 -7.23
N ARG A 249 -10.00 0.17 -7.76
CA ARG A 249 -11.33 -0.16 -7.20
C ARG A 249 -11.23 -0.85 -5.84
N LEU A 250 -10.32 -1.83 -5.71
CA LEU A 250 -10.05 -2.51 -4.44
C LEU A 250 -9.54 -1.54 -3.36
N TYR A 251 -8.65 -0.60 -3.72
CA TYR A 251 -8.18 0.43 -2.79
C TYR A 251 -9.31 1.38 -2.35
N LEU A 252 -10.17 1.81 -3.28
CA LEU A 252 -11.31 2.65 -2.97
C LEU A 252 -12.31 1.91 -2.06
N ALA A 253 -12.61 0.65 -2.34
CA ALA A 253 -13.45 -0.20 -1.50
C ALA A 253 -12.84 -0.38 -0.10
N ALA A 254 -11.54 -0.63 0.01
CA ALA A 254 -10.84 -0.75 1.29
C ALA A 254 -10.87 0.55 2.11
N ILE A 255 -10.77 1.73 1.46
CA ILE A 255 -10.92 3.02 2.13
C ILE A 255 -12.35 3.23 2.58
N LEU A 256 -13.33 3.07 1.71
CA LEU A 256 -14.72 3.32 2.01
C LEU A 256 -15.27 2.35 3.06
N CYS A 257 -15.02 1.05 2.93
CA CYS A 257 -15.56 0.03 3.81
C CYS A 257 -14.70 -0.25 5.06
N GLY A 258 -13.42 0.11 5.03
CA GLY A 258 -12.49 -0.12 6.13
C GLY A 258 -12.13 1.16 6.89
N ILE A 259 -11.43 2.07 6.21
CA ILE A 259 -10.82 3.24 6.87
C ILE A 259 -11.88 4.25 7.33
N THR A 260 -12.91 4.53 6.53
CA THR A 260 -13.92 5.53 6.89
C THR A 260 -14.80 5.13 8.06
N PRO A 261 -15.35 3.90 8.17
CA PRO A 261 -16.06 3.48 9.36
C PRO A 261 -15.18 3.44 10.60
N PHE A 262 -13.92 3.03 10.44
CA PHE A 262 -12.95 3.03 11.54
C PHE A 262 -12.65 4.46 12.04
N ALA A 263 -12.42 5.40 11.12
CA ALA A 263 -12.23 6.80 11.46
C ALA A 263 -13.48 7.41 12.13
N ALA A 264 -14.68 7.06 11.64
CA ALA A 264 -15.93 7.50 12.22
C ALA A 264 -16.14 6.93 13.63
N MET A 265 -15.83 5.65 13.83
CA MET A 265 -15.84 5.03 15.17
C MET A 265 -14.92 5.79 16.12
N PHE A 266 -13.71 6.09 15.66
CA PHE A 266 -12.72 6.84 16.43
C PHE A 266 -13.18 8.25 16.81
N LEU A 267 -13.61 9.03 15.80
CA LEU A 267 -14.02 10.41 16.02
C LEU A 267 -15.25 10.50 16.93
N THR A 268 -16.21 9.59 16.78
CA THR A 268 -17.43 9.60 17.62
C THR A 268 -17.15 9.14 19.04
N TYR A 269 -16.34 8.10 19.19
CA TYR A 269 -15.94 7.64 20.53
C TYR A 269 -15.21 8.75 21.30
N SER A 270 -14.30 9.48 20.63
CA SER A 270 -13.57 10.58 21.24
C SER A 270 -14.42 11.85 21.47
N ALA A 271 -15.47 12.07 20.66
CA ALA A 271 -16.33 13.25 20.74
C ALA A 271 -17.41 13.14 21.84
N VAL A 272 -17.85 11.93 22.19
CA VAL A 272 -18.85 11.74 23.25
C VAL A 272 -18.24 12.12 24.60
N LYS A 273 -18.85 13.09 25.26
CA LYS A 273 -18.37 13.68 26.54
C LYS A 273 -18.16 12.58 27.59
N THR A 274 -17.08 12.70 28.33
CA THR A 274 -16.62 11.78 29.38
C THR A 274 -17.60 11.61 30.56
N GLY A 275 -18.72 12.33 30.63
CA GLY A 275 -19.76 12.20 31.66
C GLY A 275 -20.99 11.36 31.22
N ALA A 276 -21.03 10.86 30.00
CA ALA A 276 -22.09 9.94 29.57
C ALA A 276 -21.72 8.54 30.01
N GLY A 277 -22.62 7.80 30.63
CA GLY A 277 -22.37 6.43 31.04
C GLY A 277 -21.84 5.57 29.88
N ARG A 278 -20.93 4.64 30.17
CA ARG A 278 -20.19 3.81 29.19
C ARG A 278 -21.11 3.18 28.14
N ALA A 279 -22.25 2.62 28.56
CA ALA A 279 -23.21 1.99 27.65
C ALA A 279 -23.74 2.98 26.59
N LYS A 280 -24.04 4.23 26.97
CA LYS A 280 -24.52 5.26 26.03
C LYS A 280 -23.45 5.64 25.02
N ARG A 281 -22.17 5.72 25.45
CA ARG A 281 -21.02 5.99 24.57
C ARG A 281 -20.85 4.87 23.54
N CYS A 282 -20.81 3.62 23.99
CA CYS A 282 -20.70 2.47 23.10
C CYS A 282 -21.84 2.38 22.09
N ILE A 283 -23.09 2.62 22.53
CA ILE A 283 -24.26 2.60 21.65
C ILE A 283 -24.15 3.71 20.58
N VAL A 284 -23.85 4.94 20.97
CA VAL A 284 -23.73 6.05 20.02
C VAL A 284 -22.59 5.80 19.01
N THR A 285 -21.44 5.34 19.50
CA THR A 285 -20.32 5.01 18.62
C THR A 285 -20.67 3.87 17.65
N ALA A 286 -21.29 2.79 18.14
CA ALA A 286 -21.73 1.68 17.30
C ALA A 286 -22.75 2.13 16.25
N CYS A 287 -23.76 2.93 16.64
CA CYS A 287 -24.75 3.44 15.70
C CYS A 287 -24.14 4.32 14.60
N VAL A 288 -23.23 5.24 14.96
CA VAL A 288 -22.59 6.10 13.98
C VAL A 288 -21.65 5.32 13.07
N THR A 289 -20.87 4.38 13.63
CA THR A 289 -20.00 3.52 12.83
C THR A 289 -20.80 2.66 11.85
N ALA A 290 -21.90 2.06 12.30
CA ALA A 290 -22.81 1.30 11.44
C ALA A 290 -23.45 2.19 10.36
N ALA A 291 -23.88 3.40 10.70
CA ALA A 291 -24.43 4.35 9.72
C ALA A 291 -23.40 4.75 8.67
N VAL A 292 -22.14 5.02 9.05
CA VAL A 292 -21.06 5.32 8.12
C VAL A 292 -20.72 4.13 7.26
N ALA A 293 -20.66 2.91 7.82
CA ALA A 293 -20.42 1.69 7.07
C ALA A 293 -21.51 1.43 6.03
N LEU A 294 -22.79 1.58 6.43
CA LEU A 294 -23.93 1.45 5.51
C LEU A 294 -23.90 2.53 4.41
N ALA A 295 -23.58 3.77 4.76
CA ALA A 295 -23.41 4.83 3.77
C ALA A 295 -22.25 4.56 2.80
N SER A 296 -21.14 4.03 3.29
CA SER A 296 -19.99 3.64 2.45
C SER A 296 -20.36 2.51 1.49
N VAL A 297 -21.09 1.49 1.96
CA VAL A 297 -21.62 0.41 1.10
C VAL A 297 -22.63 0.99 0.09
N GLY A 298 -23.51 1.90 0.52
CA GLY A 298 -24.45 2.60 -0.38
C GLY A 298 -23.74 3.38 -1.49
N VAL A 299 -22.65 4.08 -1.17
CA VAL A 299 -21.82 4.78 -2.15
C VAL A 299 -21.22 3.77 -3.14
N LEU A 300 -20.65 2.66 -2.65
CA LEU A 300 -20.07 1.63 -3.52
C LEU A 300 -21.12 1.02 -4.47
N LEU A 301 -22.30 0.69 -3.93
CA LEU A 301 -23.40 0.16 -4.76
C LEU A 301 -23.89 1.19 -5.80
N THR A 302 -23.93 2.48 -5.44
CA THR A 302 -24.28 3.54 -6.38
C THR A 302 -23.21 3.71 -7.46
N MET A 303 -21.93 3.58 -7.10
CA MET A 303 -20.82 3.59 -8.05
C MET A 303 -20.86 2.40 -8.99
N GLU A 304 -21.19 1.22 -8.47
CA GLU A 304 -21.44 -0.01 -9.26
C GLU A 304 -22.60 0.19 -10.24
N GLN A 305 -23.77 0.67 -9.74
CA GLN A 305 -24.94 0.92 -10.58
C GLN A 305 -24.73 1.98 -11.67
N ASN A 306 -23.78 2.90 -11.48
CA ASN A 306 -23.39 3.91 -12.46
C ASN A 306 -22.22 3.45 -13.37
N GLY A 307 -21.89 2.15 -13.36
CA GLY A 307 -20.84 1.62 -14.23
C GLY A 307 -19.41 2.04 -13.88
N LEU A 308 -19.19 2.65 -12.71
CA LEU A 308 -17.83 3.05 -12.30
C LEU A 308 -16.90 1.84 -12.06
N PHE A 309 -17.49 0.67 -11.87
CA PHE A 309 -16.80 -0.60 -11.68
C PHE A 309 -16.87 -1.52 -12.89
N ASP A 310 -17.64 -1.15 -13.92
CA ASP A 310 -17.81 -1.93 -15.14
C ASP A 310 -16.66 -1.67 -16.12
N SER A 311 -15.44 -2.08 -15.73
CA SER A 311 -14.27 -1.94 -16.61
C SER A 311 -14.13 -3.09 -17.61
N ASP A 312 -14.98 -4.10 -17.49
CA ASP A 312 -15.03 -5.22 -18.41
C ASP A 312 -16.24 -5.14 -19.36
N GLU A 313 -17.19 -4.22 -19.12
CA GLU A 313 -18.18 -3.90 -20.13
C GLU A 313 -17.53 -2.94 -21.14
N VAL A 314 -17.29 -3.48 -22.30
CA VAL A 314 -16.87 -2.71 -23.47
C VAL A 314 -17.87 -1.57 -23.64
N PRO A 315 -17.42 -0.30 -23.76
CA PRO A 315 -18.34 0.78 -24.04
C PRO A 315 -19.26 0.40 -25.21
N PRO A 316 -20.57 0.63 -25.12
CA PRO A 316 -21.51 0.24 -26.17
C PRO A 316 -21.12 0.77 -27.55
N GLU A 317 -20.38 1.88 -27.57
CA GLU A 317 -19.85 2.52 -28.77
C GLU A 317 -18.79 1.68 -29.51
N LEU A 318 -18.14 0.74 -28.78
CA LEU A 318 -17.14 -0.16 -29.34
C LEU A 318 -17.71 -1.54 -29.70
N TYR A 319 -18.97 -1.82 -29.32
CA TYR A 319 -19.62 -3.07 -29.66
C TYR A 319 -20.38 -2.93 -30.97
N ASP A 320 -19.95 -3.67 -31.97
CA ASP A 320 -20.63 -3.76 -33.26
C ASP A 320 -21.74 -4.81 -33.16
N GLU A 321 -23.02 -4.36 -33.27
CA GLU A 321 -24.20 -5.24 -33.14
C GLU A 321 -24.35 -6.18 -34.34
N GLU A 322 -23.90 -5.75 -35.55
CA GLU A 322 -23.99 -6.53 -36.78
C GLU A 322 -23.05 -7.74 -36.71
N PHE A 323 -21.82 -7.52 -36.23
CA PHE A 323 -20.80 -8.56 -36.15
C PHE A 323 -20.70 -9.20 -34.76
N ARG A 324 -21.47 -8.71 -33.76
CA ARG A 324 -21.41 -9.16 -32.35
C ARG A 324 -19.99 -9.19 -31.77
N ALA A 325 -19.19 -8.21 -32.14
CA ALA A 325 -17.78 -8.13 -31.79
C ALA A 325 -17.42 -6.76 -31.22
N THR A 326 -16.35 -6.73 -30.42
CA THR A 326 -15.79 -5.47 -29.93
C THR A 326 -14.75 -4.96 -30.90
N VAL A 327 -14.93 -3.72 -31.36
CA VAL A 327 -14.02 -3.03 -32.28
C VAL A 327 -13.41 -1.84 -31.59
N TYR A 328 -12.11 -1.86 -31.35
CA TYR A 328 -11.38 -0.73 -30.79
C TYR A 328 -10.89 0.18 -31.90
N HIS A 329 -10.86 1.49 -31.65
CA HIS A 329 -10.44 2.52 -32.60
C HIS A 329 -9.32 3.40 -32.03
N ASP A 330 -8.43 2.82 -31.26
CA ASP A 330 -7.31 3.56 -30.68
C ASP A 330 -6.33 4.01 -31.77
N ALA A 331 -5.69 5.16 -31.51
CA ALA A 331 -4.62 5.64 -32.39
C ALA A 331 -3.34 4.82 -32.12
N LEU A 332 -2.81 4.21 -33.16
CA LEU A 332 -1.58 3.42 -33.11
C LEU A 332 -0.42 4.17 -33.78
N PRO A 333 0.82 4.01 -33.31
CA PRO A 333 2.00 4.51 -34.01
C PRO A 333 2.28 3.78 -35.33
N LEU A 334 1.89 2.50 -35.45
CA LEU A 334 2.07 1.66 -36.61
C LEU A 334 0.76 0.96 -36.97
N TYR A 335 0.39 0.99 -38.25
CA TYR A 335 -0.77 0.30 -38.81
C TYR A 335 -0.36 -0.68 -39.90
N LEU A 336 -1.21 -1.66 -40.22
CA LEU A 336 -1.02 -2.61 -41.31
C LEU A 336 -0.93 -1.91 -42.66
N SER A 337 -1.65 -0.81 -42.83
CA SER A 337 -1.57 0.04 -44.05
C SER A 337 -0.16 0.62 -44.28
N ASP A 338 0.60 0.89 -43.19
CA ASP A 338 1.99 1.35 -43.28
C ASP A 338 2.91 0.25 -43.86
N LEU A 339 2.52 -1.01 -43.68
CA LEU A 339 3.21 -2.19 -44.20
C LEU A 339 2.68 -2.62 -45.57
N GLY A 340 1.80 -1.81 -46.18
CA GLY A 340 1.23 -2.07 -47.52
C GLY A 340 0.13 -3.14 -47.51
N VAL A 341 -0.45 -3.45 -46.35
CA VAL A 341 -1.60 -4.34 -46.24
C VAL A 341 -2.88 -3.51 -46.24
N GLU A 342 -3.66 -3.65 -47.28
CA GLU A 342 -4.96 -3.02 -47.44
C GLU A 342 -6.00 -4.13 -47.70
N ASP A 343 -7.04 -4.17 -46.88
CA ASP A 343 -8.20 -5.05 -47.06
C ASP A 343 -9.46 -4.24 -46.78
N GLU A 344 -10.19 -3.90 -47.87
CA GLU A 344 -11.41 -3.08 -47.82
C GLU A 344 -12.57 -3.81 -47.14
N ASP A 345 -12.51 -5.13 -47.07
CA ASP A 345 -13.54 -5.98 -46.47
C ASP A 345 -13.26 -6.31 -45.00
N ALA A 346 -12.11 -5.92 -44.43
CA ALA A 346 -11.73 -6.19 -43.05
C ALA A 346 -12.40 -5.22 -42.09
N LEU A 347 -12.83 -5.73 -40.94
CA LEU A 347 -13.26 -4.90 -39.80
C LEU A 347 -12.06 -4.77 -38.82
N TRP A 348 -11.28 -3.72 -39.04
CA TRP A 348 -10.05 -3.50 -38.25
C TRP A 348 -10.36 -3.04 -36.83
N SER A 349 -9.90 -3.79 -35.85
CA SER A 349 -9.84 -3.39 -34.46
C SER A 349 -8.41 -2.96 -34.11
N CYS A 350 -8.26 -1.74 -33.58
CA CYS A 350 -7.01 -1.13 -33.17
C CYS A 350 -7.05 -0.91 -31.67
N LEU A 351 -6.32 -1.72 -30.91
CA LEU A 351 -6.23 -1.64 -29.44
C LEU A 351 -4.87 -1.13 -29.03
N SER A 352 -4.83 -0.19 -28.09
CA SER A 352 -3.59 0.27 -27.47
C SER A 352 -3.63 0.10 -25.94
N TRP A 353 -2.47 -0.06 -25.33
CA TRP A 353 -2.31 -0.08 -23.89
C TRP A 353 -1.00 0.58 -23.49
N GLY A 354 -0.92 0.99 -22.24
CA GLY A 354 0.31 1.59 -21.74
C GLY A 354 0.35 1.70 -20.23
N SER A 355 1.55 1.62 -19.69
CA SER A 355 1.83 1.85 -18.28
C SER A 355 3.20 2.49 -18.12
N SER A 356 3.34 3.37 -17.14
CA SER A 356 4.59 4.06 -16.91
C SER A 356 4.88 4.26 -15.42
N SER A 357 6.15 4.34 -15.11
CA SER A 357 6.70 4.68 -13.81
C SER A 357 7.81 5.72 -13.98
N PRO A 358 8.40 6.27 -12.89
CA PRO A 358 9.59 7.09 -12.98
C PRO A 358 10.84 6.37 -13.51
N PHE A 359 10.81 5.05 -13.65
CA PHE A 359 11.97 4.21 -13.97
C PHE A 359 11.89 3.60 -15.36
N ALA A 360 10.69 3.28 -15.83
CA ALA A 360 10.44 2.66 -17.13
C ALA A 360 9.00 2.90 -17.58
N ALA A 361 8.74 2.70 -18.87
CA ALA A 361 7.40 2.65 -19.44
C ALA A 361 7.25 1.47 -20.38
N ARG A 362 6.03 0.97 -20.56
CA ARG A 362 5.65 -0.02 -21.57
C ARG A 362 4.40 0.46 -22.28
N TYR A 363 4.43 0.46 -23.60
CA TYR A 363 3.32 0.80 -24.46
C TYR A 363 3.17 -0.32 -25.49
N GLY A 364 1.94 -0.68 -25.79
CA GLY A 364 1.68 -1.68 -26.80
C GLY A 364 0.56 -1.29 -27.73
N GLY A 365 0.47 -2.00 -28.84
CA GLY A 365 -0.60 -1.86 -29.80
C GLY A 365 -0.84 -3.15 -30.57
N GLU A 366 -2.09 -3.38 -30.93
CA GLU A 366 -2.54 -4.50 -31.74
C GLU A 366 -3.51 -4.00 -32.79
N GLN A 367 -3.32 -4.45 -34.02
CA GLN A 367 -4.31 -4.31 -35.07
C GLN A 367 -4.62 -5.67 -35.68
N ARG A 368 -5.89 -6.03 -35.71
CA ARG A 368 -6.39 -7.29 -36.28
C ARG A 368 -7.75 -7.12 -36.92
N ASP A 369 -8.06 -8.00 -37.88
CA ASP A 369 -9.42 -8.15 -38.40
C ASP A 369 -10.28 -8.94 -37.43
N VAL A 370 -11.32 -8.29 -36.92
CA VAL A 370 -12.25 -8.90 -35.95
C VAL A 370 -13.07 -10.01 -36.61
N LEU A 371 -13.41 -9.86 -37.88
CA LEU A 371 -14.24 -10.81 -38.63
C LEU A 371 -13.54 -12.18 -38.78
N ALA A 372 -12.22 -12.17 -38.80
CA ALA A 372 -11.44 -13.41 -38.90
C ALA A 372 -11.41 -14.21 -37.59
N SER A 373 -11.64 -13.57 -36.45
CA SER A 373 -11.68 -14.24 -35.15
C SER A 373 -13.06 -14.80 -34.79
N LEU A 374 -14.07 -14.50 -35.59
CA LEU A 374 -15.42 -15.04 -35.45
C LEU A 374 -15.46 -16.44 -36.11
N ASP A 375 -14.87 -17.44 -35.45
CA ASP A 375 -15.14 -18.83 -35.76
C ASP A 375 -16.61 -19.12 -35.44
N ASP A 376 -17.48 -18.93 -36.46
CA ASP A 376 -18.84 -19.45 -36.39
C ASP A 376 -18.82 -20.91 -36.87
N PRO A 377 -18.89 -21.90 -35.94
CA PRO A 377 -18.90 -23.31 -36.35
C PRO A 377 -20.09 -23.69 -37.21
N GLU A 378 -21.15 -22.87 -37.24
CA GLU A 378 -22.36 -23.11 -38.05
C GLU A 378 -22.21 -22.55 -39.47
N HIS A 379 -21.27 -21.62 -39.72
CA HIS A 379 -21.01 -21.00 -41.02
C HIS A 379 -19.51 -20.97 -41.36
N PRO A 380 -18.88 -22.16 -41.57
CA PRO A 380 -17.45 -22.24 -41.90
C PRO A 380 -17.09 -21.55 -43.23
N GLU A 381 -18.06 -21.27 -44.10
CA GLU A 381 -17.86 -20.51 -45.33
C GLU A 381 -17.61 -19.01 -45.08
N THR A 382 -17.91 -18.50 -43.90
CA THR A 382 -17.62 -17.11 -43.52
C THR A 382 -16.22 -16.97 -42.88
N ALA A 383 -15.55 -18.07 -42.59
CA ALA A 383 -14.20 -18.05 -42.09
C ALA A 383 -13.28 -17.44 -43.13
N ARG A 384 -12.92 -16.16 -42.96
CA ARG A 384 -11.85 -15.54 -43.73
C ARG A 384 -10.59 -16.32 -43.40
N GLY A 385 -9.87 -16.73 -44.41
CA GLY A 385 -8.56 -17.39 -44.23
C GLY A 385 -7.66 -16.60 -43.29
N ASN A 386 -6.47 -17.02 -43.04
CA ASN A 386 -5.51 -16.43 -42.11
C ASN A 386 -5.31 -14.92 -42.39
N PRO A 387 -5.96 -13.98 -41.68
CA PRO A 387 -5.84 -12.54 -41.99
C PRO A 387 -4.49 -12.01 -41.53
N ALA A 388 -4.10 -10.85 -42.04
CA ALA A 388 -2.96 -10.12 -41.56
C ALA A 388 -3.28 -9.48 -40.20
N TRP A 389 -2.29 -9.48 -39.30
CA TRP A 389 -2.36 -8.80 -38.01
C TRP A 389 -0.97 -8.38 -37.55
N ILE A 390 -0.91 -7.37 -36.67
CA ILE A 390 0.31 -6.93 -36.02
C ILE A 390 0.06 -6.74 -34.53
N HIS A 391 1.09 -7.02 -33.76
CA HIS A 391 1.17 -6.76 -32.33
C HIS A 391 2.56 -6.25 -31.98
N TYR A 392 2.66 -5.27 -31.11
CA TYR A 392 3.95 -4.78 -30.66
C TYR A 392 3.88 -4.25 -29.23
N ASP A 393 5.00 -4.43 -28.51
CA ASP A 393 5.27 -3.85 -27.22
C ASP A 393 6.55 -3.01 -27.25
N ILE A 394 6.49 -1.80 -26.72
CA ILE A 394 7.60 -0.85 -26.66
C ILE A 394 7.95 -0.63 -25.18
N GLY A 395 9.12 -1.06 -24.76
CA GLY A 395 9.67 -0.86 -23.42
C GLY A 395 10.70 0.28 -23.42
N ASP A 396 10.41 1.38 -22.74
CA ASP A 396 11.36 2.49 -22.52
C ASP A 396 11.99 2.35 -21.14
N VAL A 397 13.30 2.11 -21.05
CA VAL A 397 14.03 1.97 -19.79
C VAL A 397 14.74 3.29 -19.46
N TYR A 398 14.17 4.10 -18.56
CA TYR A 398 14.72 5.41 -18.19
C TYR A 398 16.02 5.32 -17.38
N LEU A 399 16.23 4.20 -16.68
CA LEU A 399 17.46 3.91 -15.97
C LEU A 399 18.40 3.11 -16.87
N ALA A 400 19.29 3.81 -17.62
CA ALA A 400 20.22 3.19 -18.56
C ALA A 400 21.04 2.02 -17.95
N SER A 401 21.37 2.08 -16.66
CA SER A 401 22.11 1.01 -15.96
C SER A 401 21.32 -0.31 -15.82
N TRP A 402 20.03 -0.30 -16.10
CA TRP A 402 19.16 -1.48 -16.03
C TRP A 402 18.81 -2.03 -17.43
N PHE A 403 19.16 -1.30 -18.48
CA PHE A 403 18.80 -1.65 -19.86
C PHE A 403 19.25 -3.08 -20.22
N ASP A 404 20.51 -3.41 -20.01
CA ASP A 404 21.05 -4.73 -20.36
C ASP A 404 20.33 -5.88 -19.62
N ARG A 405 19.89 -5.63 -18.38
CA ARG A 405 19.13 -6.63 -17.61
C ARG A 405 17.71 -6.79 -18.12
N CYS A 406 17.05 -5.68 -18.47
CA CYS A 406 15.73 -5.70 -19.08
C CYS A 406 15.80 -6.44 -20.42
N LEU A 407 16.75 -6.09 -21.26
CA LEU A 407 16.96 -6.75 -22.54
C LEU A 407 17.24 -8.25 -22.39
N ALA A 408 18.13 -8.63 -21.47
CA ALA A 408 18.42 -10.03 -21.22
C ALA A 408 17.20 -10.83 -20.75
N SER A 409 16.31 -10.20 -19.98
CA SER A 409 15.07 -10.82 -19.54
C SER A 409 14.05 -10.97 -20.67
N GLU A 410 13.92 -9.98 -21.56
CA GLU A 410 13.03 -10.08 -22.73
C GLU A 410 13.57 -11.11 -23.74
N LEU A 411 14.89 -11.30 -23.83
CA LEU A 411 15.49 -12.32 -24.66
C LEU A 411 15.39 -13.75 -24.08
N ASP A 412 15.22 -13.87 -22.75
CA ASP A 412 14.99 -15.17 -22.07
C ASP A 412 13.51 -15.54 -22.16
N TYR A 413 13.07 -15.67 -23.42
CA TYR A 413 11.67 -15.91 -23.74
C TYR A 413 11.30 -17.36 -23.45
N GLU A 414 10.53 -17.57 -22.39
CA GLU A 414 9.96 -18.87 -22.05
C GLU A 414 8.47 -18.89 -22.36
N GLN A 415 8.10 -19.46 -23.47
CA GLN A 415 6.68 -19.71 -23.75
C GLN A 415 6.29 -21.11 -23.25
N ILE A 416 5.33 -21.14 -22.34
CA ILE A 416 4.74 -22.38 -21.83
C ILE A 416 3.36 -22.52 -22.46
N ALA A 417 3.18 -23.53 -23.28
CA ALA A 417 1.89 -23.88 -23.84
C ALA A 417 1.27 -25.09 -23.14
N LEU A 418 -0.06 -25.15 -23.10
CA LEU A 418 -0.80 -26.32 -22.68
C LEU A 418 -0.93 -27.27 -23.87
N VAL A 419 -0.04 -28.26 -23.95
CA VAL A 419 -0.05 -29.29 -25.01
C VAL A 419 -0.52 -30.60 -24.36
N ASP A 420 -1.57 -31.19 -24.89
CA ASP A 420 -2.15 -32.46 -24.38
C ASP A 420 -2.50 -32.47 -22.88
N GLY A 421 -2.87 -31.29 -22.32
CA GLY A 421 -3.18 -31.15 -20.92
C GLY A 421 -1.98 -31.02 -19.99
N GLU A 422 -0.76 -30.95 -20.51
CA GLU A 422 0.48 -30.71 -19.78
C GLU A 422 1.06 -29.34 -20.14
N HIS A 423 1.60 -28.62 -19.15
CA HIS A 423 2.37 -27.42 -19.39
C HIS A 423 3.74 -27.78 -19.98
N ARG A 424 3.94 -27.50 -21.25
CA ARG A 424 5.19 -27.79 -21.96
C ARG A 424 5.86 -26.50 -22.37
N ARG A 425 7.17 -26.40 -22.12
CA ARG A 425 8.01 -25.31 -22.64
C ARG A 425 8.14 -25.51 -24.14
N LEU A 426 7.84 -24.46 -24.91
CA LEU A 426 8.04 -24.47 -26.34
C LEU A 426 9.54 -24.29 -26.66
N PRO A 427 10.02 -24.91 -27.71
CA PRO A 427 11.44 -24.91 -28.08
C PRO A 427 11.83 -23.64 -28.86
N TYR A 428 11.43 -22.48 -28.38
CA TYR A 428 11.67 -21.20 -29.03
C TYR A 428 12.86 -20.48 -28.40
N ALA A 429 13.69 -19.85 -29.22
CA ALA A 429 14.83 -19.07 -28.79
C ALA A 429 15.07 -17.86 -29.71
N TYR A 430 15.36 -16.71 -29.15
CA TYR A 430 15.82 -15.57 -29.92
C TYR A 430 17.23 -15.81 -30.48
N ARG A 431 17.40 -15.58 -31.79
CA ARG A 431 18.69 -15.60 -32.47
C ARG A 431 18.96 -14.22 -33.07
N GLU A 432 20.20 -13.73 -32.91
CA GLU A 432 20.61 -12.44 -33.45
C GLU A 432 20.53 -12.45 -34.98
N VAL A 433 19.99 -11.37 -35.55
CA VAL A 433 19.82 -11.12 -36.98
C VAL A 433 20.37 -9.76 -37.35
N ASP A 434 20.46 -9.47 -38.69
CA ASP A 434 20.90 -8.14 -39.14
C ASP A 434 19.95 -7.05 -38.68
N ALA A 435 20.47 -6.07 -37.93
CA ALA A 435 19.74 -4.94 -37.41
C ALA A 435 19.58 -3.78 -38.44
N ALA A 436 20.43 -3.76 -39.48
CA ALA A 436 20.48 -2.68 -40.44
C ALA A 436 19.13 -2.44 -41.18
N PRO A 437 18.38 -3.46 -41.60
CA PRO A 437 17.07 -3.24 -42.24
C PRO A 437 16.05 -2.53 -41.34
N TRP A 438 16.18 -2.68 -40.01
CA TRP A 438 15.30 -2.04 -39.02
C TRP A 438 15.75 -0.63 -38.63
N GLY A 439 16.97 -0.21 -39.02
CA GLY A 439 17.61 0.99 -38.46
C GLY A 439 17.84 0.87 -36.94
N ALA A 440 17.95 -0.34 -36.43
CA ALA A 440 18.11 -0.65 -35.02
C ALA A 440 19.60 -0.80 -34.65
N GLU A 441 19.90 -0.71 -33.34
CA GLU A 441 21.25 -1.00 -32.83
C GLU A 441 21.50 -2.51 -32.77
N GLN A 442 20.48 -3.27 -32.34
CA GLN A 442 20.52 -4.74 -32.30
C GLN A 442 19.15 -5.28 -32.68
N ALA A 443 19.13 -6.49 -33.26
CA ALA A 443 17.92 -7.18 -33.65
C ALA A 443 18.03 -8.68 -33.44
N TRP A 444 16.95 -9.27 -33.00
CA TRP A 444 16.81 -10.73 -32.84
C TRP A 444 15.49 -11.16 -33.48
N GLN A 445 15.45 -12.40 -33.93
CA GLN A 445 14.25 -13.05 -34.42
C GLN A 445 14.05 -14.36 -33.68
N LEU A 446 12.81 -14.69 -33.37
CA LEU A 446 12.46 -15.92 -32.68
C LEU A 446 12.60 -17.09 -33.65
N TYR A 447 13.22 -18.17 -33.20
CA TYR A 447 13.49 -19.39 -33.94
C TYR A 447 12.88 -20.58 -33.22
N ASP A 448 12.11 -21.37 -33.94
CA ASP A 448 11.60 -22.67 -33.47
C ASP A 448 12.67 -23.73 -33.68
N GLU A 449 13.19 -24.30 -32.60
CA GLU A 449 14.26 -25.29 -32.63
C GLU A 449 13.77 -26.71 -33.02
N GLU A 450 12.46 -26.97 -32.84
CA GLU A 450 11.88 -28.28 -33.19
C GLU A 450 11.49 -28.31 -34.67
N GLU A 451 10.85 -27.26 -35.18
CA GLU A 451 10.44 -27.19 -36.60
C GLU A 451 11.54 -26.58 -37.48
N GLU A 452 12.68 -26.18 -36.93
CA GLU A 452 13.83 -25.57 -37.59
C GLU A 452 13.44 -24.35 -38.49
N GLN A 453 12.50 -23.52 -38.02
CA GLN A 453 11.98 -22.37 -38.79
C GLN A 453 12.04 -21.07 -38.03
N TRP A 454 12.14 -19.93 -38.76
CA TRP A 454 12.03 -18.61 -38.24
C TRP A 454 10.54 -18.26 -38.05
N LEU A 455 10.24 -17.63 -36.91
CA LEU A 455 8.92 -17.10 -36.63
C LEU A 455 8.86 -15.60 -36.94
N ASP A 456 7.69 -15.11 -37.30
CA ASP A 456 7.43 -13.68 -37.55
C ASP A 456 7.32 -12.89 -36.26
N HIS A 457 8.36 -12.98 -35.45
CA HIS A 457 8.47 -12.42 -34.13
C HIS A 457 9.89 -11.87 -33.90
N TRP A 458 10.01 -10.55 -33.73
CA TRP A 458 11.30 -9.86 -33.64
C TRP A 458 11.40 -9.06 -32.36
N LEU A 459 12.62 -8.89 -31.86
CA LEU A 459 12.98 -7.98 -30.81
C LEU A 459 14.08 -7.06 -31.35
N ILE A 460 13.84 -5.74 -31.32
CA ILE A 460 14.77 -4.74 -31.82
C ILE A 460 15.05 -3.67 -30.76
N THR A 461 16.24 -3.09 -30.80
CA THR A 461 16.64 -2.06 -29.83
C THR A 461 17.15 -0.79 -30.48
N GLY A 462 16.94 0.34 -29.76
CA GLY A 462 17.50 1.65 -30.13
C GLY A 462 17.64 2.52 -28.88
N GLY A 463 18.89 2.90 -28.53
CA GLY A 463 19.17 3.61 -27.30
C GLY A 463 18.79 2.80 -26.05
N THR A 464 17.80 3.27 -25.29
CA THR A 464 17.25 2.57 -24.11
C THR A 464 15.85 2.01 -24.35
N ARG A 465 15.47 1.85 -25.62
CA ARG A 465 14.17 1.32 -26.04
C ARG A 465 14.33 -0.12 -26.53
N ILE A 466 13.41 -0.96 -26.08
CA ILE A 466 13.26 -2.36 -26.49
C ILE A 466 11.90 -2.45 -27.16
N VAL A 467 11.82 -2.98 -28.39
CA VAL A 467 10.59 -3.17 -29.12
C VAL A 467 10.46 -4.64 -29.47
N GLU A 468 9.39 -5.26 -28.98
CA GLU A 468 8.92 -6.55 -29.43
C GLU A 468 7.89 -6.32 -30.54
N PHE A 469 8.05 -6.97 -31.69
CA PHE A 469 7.15 -6.87 -32.82
C PHE A 469 6.81 -8.25 -33.35
N VAL A 470 5.53 -8.49 -33.50
CA VAL A 470 4.99 -9.75 -34.02
C VAL A 470 4.03 -9.45 -35.16
N SER A 471 4.10 -10.18 -36.23
CA SER A 471 3.14 -10.08 -37.33
C SER A 471 2.66 -11.46 -37.75
N GLY A 472 1.43 -11.50 -38.24
CA GLY A 472 0.86 -12.70 -38.86
C GLY A 472 0.42 -12.39 -40.30
N ASN A 473 0.83 -13.23 -41.24
CA ASN A 473 0.51 -13.12 -42.66
C ASN A 473 0.87 -11.76 -43.30
N VAL A 474 1.94 -11.14 -42.82
CA VAL A 474 2.55 -9.95 -43.38
C VAL A 474 3.94 -10.30 -43.89
N GLU A 475 4.20 -10.08 -45.18
CA GLU A 475 5.56 -10.30 -45.70
C GLU A 475 6.47 -9.15 -45.22
N MET A 476 7.53 -9.50 -44.47
CA MET A 476 8.44 -8.55 -43.84
C MET A 476 9.72 -8.39 -44.68
N ASN A 477 9.65 -7.61 -45.75
CA ASN A 477 10.82 -7.21 -46.54
C ASN A 477 11.56 -6.01 -45.86
N ASP A 478 12.74 -5.65 -46.39
CA ASP A 478 13.58 -4.61 -45.81
C ASP A 478 12.90 -3.22 -45.72
N ALA A 479 12.02 -2.90 -46.65
CA ALA A 479 11.28 -1.63 -46.61
C ALA A 479 10.27 -1.60 -45.45
N GLN A 480 9.56 -2.70 -45.24
CA GLN A 480 8.61 -2.84 -44.14
C GLN A 480 9.33 -2.86 -42.77
N LYS A 481 10.48 -3.57 -42.68
CA LYS A 481 11.34 -3.54 -41.50
C LYS A 481 11.80 -2.12 -41.17
N ALA A 482 12.22 -1.34 -42.18
CA ALA A 482 12.61 0.06 -41.99
C ALA A 482 11.43 0.91 -41.49
N THR A 483 10.22 0.70 -41.99
CA THR A 483 9.02 1.39 -41.52
C THR A 483 8.71 1.08 -40.07
N VAL A 484 8.80 -0.20 -39.66
CA VAL A 484 8.60 -0.60 -38.26
C VAL A 484 9.64 0.07 -37.36
N GLY A 485 10.93 0.03 -37.74
CA GLY A 485 12.01 0.64 -36.99
C GLY A 485 11.85 2.15 -36.85
N GLU A 486 11.52 2.88 -37.94
CA GLU A 486 11.26 4.31 -37.91
C GLU A 486 10.10 4.67 -36.95
N LYS A 487 8.99 3.93 -37.05
CA LYS A 487 7.78 4.24 -36.28
C LYS A 487 7.84 3.81 -34.80
N LEU A 488 8.46 2.68 -34.51
CA LEU A 488 8.44 2.14 -33.15
C LEU A 488 9.71 2.46 -32.34
N LEU A 489 10.89 2.59 -32.97
CA LEU A 489 12.09 3.05 -32.27
C LEU A 489 12.12 4.58 -32.14
N GLY A 490 11.41 5.32 -33.03
CA GLY A 490 11.32 6.77 -32.95
C GLY A 490 12.62 7.47 -33.42
N ASN A 491 13.33 6.87 -34.39
CA ASN A 491 14.54 7.42 -35.00
C ASN A 491 14.24 8.49 -36.04
#